data_294a8688fe7d807f0e2b2526bba4442c
#
_entry.id   294a8688fe7d807f0e2b2526bba4442c
#
_cell.length_a   1.000
_cell.length_b   1.000
_cell.length_c   1.000
_cell.angle_alpha   90.00
_cell.angle_beta   90.00
_cell.angle_gamma   90.00
#
_symmetry.space_group_name_H-M   'P 1'
#
loop_
_entity.id
_entity.type
_entity.pdbx_description
1 polymer ?
#
loop_
_entity_poly.entity_id
_entity_poly.type
_entity_poly.pdbx_seq_one_letter_code
_entity_poly.pdbx_strand_id
1 'polypeptide(L)'
;MANIDLSKYGITGAVEVLHNPSYEVLFQEETKAGLEGFEKGQETELGAVNVMTGVYTGRSPKDKFFVMDEVSKDTVWWTSDEYKNDNKPVTEATWAVLKDLAVKELSGKKLYVMDTFCGANENSRLKVRFIMEVAWQAHFVKNMFIRPTEEELANYGEPDFVVYNASKAKVDNYAELGLNSETAVVFNLTSKEQVILNTWYGGEMKKGMFSIMNYLLPLRGMASMHCSANVGHDGDTAIFFGLSGTGKTTLSTDP
;
A
#
# COMPACT_ATOMS: atom_id res chain seq x y z
N MET A 1 -20.67 -13.18 2.68
CA MET A 1 -19.35 -12.75 2.20
C MET A 1 -18.55 -14.00 1.88
N ALA A 2 -17.93 -14.08 0.70
CA ALA A 2 -17.09 -15.22 0.35
C ALA A 2 -15.90 -15.28 1.31
N ASN A 3 -15.64 -16.46 1.85
CA ASN A 3 -14.52 -16.68 2.75
C ASN A 3 -13.26 -16.69 1.85
N ILE A 4 -12.43 -15.64 1.95
CA ILE A 4 -11.20 -15.54 1.15
C ILE A 4 -10.15 -16.51 1.71
N ASP A 5 -9.61 -17.35 0.84
CA ASP A 5 -8.52 -18.25 1.20
C ASP A 5 -7.17 -17.49 1.17
N LEU A 6 -6.58 -17.33 2.35
CA LEU A 6 -5.28 -16.67 2.52
C LEU A 6 -4.11 -17.64 2.48
N SER A 7 -4.35 -18.96 2.44
CA SER A 7 -3.29 -19.97 2.43
C SER A 7 -2.39 -19.86 1.20
N LYS A 8 -2.94 -19.46 0.06
CA LYS A 8 -2.20 -19.20 -1.18
C LYS A 8 -1.20 -18.04 -1.07
N TYR A 9 -1.37 -17.17 -0.08
CA TYR A 9 -0.43 -16.10 0.27
C TYR A 9 0.52 -16.49 1.39
N GLY A 10 0.51 -17.77 1.80
CA GLY A 10 1.28 -18.30 2.91
C GLY A 10 0.71 -18.04 4.30
N ILE A 11 -0.36 -17.25 4.41
CA ILE A 11 -0.97 -16.86 5.69
C ILE A 11 -1.89 -17.97 6.15
N THR A 12 -1.67 -18.49 7.36
CA THR A 12 -2.42 -19.63 7.93
C THR A 12 -3.01 -19.30 9.30
N GLY A 13 -4.05 -20.04 9.68
CA GLY A 13 -4.63 -19.96 11.02
C GLY A 13 -5.28 -18.61 11.36
N ALA A 14 -5.69 -17.81 10.36
CA ALA A 14 -6.40 -16.56 10.64
C ALA A 14 -7.65 -16.83 11.51
N VAL A 15 -7.75 -16.10 12.63
CA VAL A 15 -8.86 -16.25 13.59
C VAL A 15 -10.17 -15.74 12.98
N GLU A 16 -10.08 -14.64 12.24
CA GLU A 16 -11.18 -14.01 11.55
C GLU A 16 -10.63 -13.21 10.37
N VAL A 17 -11.35 -13.20 9.25
CA VAL A 17 -11.01 -12.40 8.07
C VAL A 17 -12.20 -11.52 7.69
N LEU A 18 -12.04 -10.20 7.82
CA LEU A 18 -13.00 -9.23 7.33
C LEU A 18 -12.59 -8.80 5.92
N HIS A 19 -13.35 -9.25 4.92
CA HIS A 19 -13.12 -8.96 3.51
C HIS A 19 -13.99 -7.79 3.05
N ASN A 20 -13.39 -6.71 2.60
CA ASN A 20 -14.02 -5.46 2.19
C ASN A 20 -15.14 -4.98 3.15
N PRO A 21 -14.86 -4.89 4.48
CA PRO A 21 -15.87 -4.49 5.45
C PRO A 21 -16.41 -3.09 5.13
N SER A 22 -17.64 -2.82 5.57
CA SER A 22 -18.27 -1.50 5.45
C SER A 22 -17.54 -0.45 6.28
N TYR A 23 -17.83 0.82 6.05
CA TYR A 23 -17.29 1.92 6.88
C TYR A 23 -17.71 1.79 8.33
N GLU A 24 -18.95 1.40 8.58
CA GLU A 24 -19.51 1.21 9.92
C GLU A 24 -18.77 0.10 10.68
N VAL A 25 -18.49 -1.02 10.01
CA VAL A 25 -17.72 -2.12 10.59
C VAL A 25 -16.29 -1.68 10.90
N LEU A 26 -15.63 -0.97 9.96
CA LEU A 26 -14.27 -0.47 10.18
C LEU A 26 -14.23 0.53 11.33
N PHE A 27 -15.18 1.46 11.40
CA PHE A 27 -15.29 2.42 12.48
C PHE A 27 -15.45 1.73 13.85
N GLN A 28 -16.33 0.72 13.92
CA GLN A 28 -16.52 -0.06 15.15
C GLN A 28 -15.24 -0.82 15.54
N GLU A 29 -14.54 -1.40 14.56
CA GLU A 29 -13.31 -2.15 14.80
C GLU A 29 -12.14 -1.28 15.24
N GLU A 30 -11.98 -0.08 14.70
CA GLU A 30 -10.85 0.80 15.00
C GLU A 30 -11.06 1.66 16.27
N THR A 31 -12.32 1.79 16.75
CA THR A 31 -12.66 2.56 17.96
C THR A 31 -13.12 1.71 19.14
N LYS A 32 -13.21 0.39 18.97
CA LYS A 32 -13.72 -0.50 20.02
C LYS A 32 -12.89 -0.43 21.30
N ALA A 33 -13.55 -0.68 22.43
CA ALA A 33 -12.90 -0.75 23.74
C ALA A 33 -11.83 -1.87 23.78
N GLY A 34 -10.75 -1.62 24.51
CA GLY A 34 -9.66 -2.60 24.69
C GLY A 34 -8.56 -2.52 23.64
N LEU A 35 -8.67 -1.66 22.62
CA LEU A 35 -7.54 -1.36 21.73
C LEU A 35 -6.53 -0.46 22.46
N GLU A 36 -5.25 -0.77 22.27
CA GLU A 36 -4.14 -0.04 22.87
C GLU A 36 -3.13 0.43 21.82
N GLY A 37 -2.30 1.38 22.20
CA GLY A 37 -1.19 1.87 21.37
C GLY A 37 -1.65 2.40 20.01
N PHE A 38 -0.96 1.98 18.98
CA PHE A 38 -1.19 2.46 17.61
C PHE A 38 -2.33 1.77 16.88
N GLU A 39 -2.98 0.78 17.48
CA GLU A 39 -4.21 0.17 16.93
C GLU A 39 -5.45 1.00 17.21
N LYS A 40 -5.40 1.81 18.26
CA LYS A 40 -6.55 2.57 18.76
C LYS A 40 -6.82 3.78 17.89
N GLY A 41 -8.01 3.82 17.30
CA GLY A 41 -8.61 5.02 16.74
C GLY A 41 -9.39 5.79 17.80
N GLN A 42 -9.34 7.10 17.72
CA GLN A 42 -10.09 7.99 18.59
C GLN A 42 -11.04 8.85 17.74
N GLU A 43 -12.34 8.71 17.96
CA GLU A 43 -13.33 9.55 17.31
C GLU A 43 -13.15 11.01 17.73
N THR A 44 -13.22 11.91 16.75
CA THR A 44 -13.22 13.35 16.94
C THR A 44 -14.63 13.89 17.01
N GLU A 45 -14.80 15.12 17.49
CA GLU A 45 -16.12 15.80 17.55
C GLU A 45 -16.79 15.91 16.16
N LEU A 46 -16.03 15.87 15.09
CA LEU A 46 -16.53 15.94 13.71
C LEU A 46 -16.75 14.56 13.07
N GLY A 47 -16.63 13.47 13.82
CA GLY A 47 -16.83 12.10 13.33
C GLY A 47 -15.66 11.52 12.54
N ALA A 48 -14.53 12.21 12.49
CA ALA A 48 -13.31 11.63 11.93
C ALA A 48 -12.60 10.75 12.99
N VAL A 49 -11.75 9.84 12.54
CA VAL A 49 -10.93 9.01 13.44
C VAL A 49 -9.49 9.50 13.44
N ASN A 50 -9.03 9.89 14.62
CA ASN A 50 -7.64 10.24 14.86
C ASN A 50 -6.85 9.00 15.27
N VAL A 51 -5.69 8.79 14.66
CA VAL A 51 -4.81 7.63 14.92
C VAL A 51 -3.37 8.07 15.11
N MET A 52 -2.63 7.30 15.90
CA MET A 52 -1.20 7.49 16.09
C MET A 52 -0.42 6.54 15.17
N THR A 53 0.60 7.05 14.50
CA THR A 53 1.43 6.26 13.56
C THR A 53 2.85 6.01 14.08
N GLY A 54 3.09 6.24 15.37
CA GLY A 54 4.38 6.03 16.02
C GLY A 54 5.43 7.06 15.59
N VAL A 55 6.66 6.61 15.44
CA VAL A 55 7.79 7.48 15.05
C VAL A 55 7.70 7.93 13.60
N TYR A 56 6.96 7.21 12.76
CA TYR A 56 6.79 7.54 11.36
C TYR A 56 5.49 8.34 11.15
N THR A 57 5.62 9.65 11.07
CA THR A 57 4.53 10.57 10.73
C THR A 57 4.46 10.87 9.23
N GLY A 58 5.27 10.17 8.45
CA GLY A 58 5.38 10.24 7.00
C GLY A 58 6.04 8.99 6.46
N ARG A 59 6.20 8.92 5.13
CA ARG A 59 6.92 7.83 4.47
C ARG A 59 8.39 7.81 4.85
N SER A 60 9.00 6.62 4.82
CA SER A 60 10.43 6.44 5.00
C SER A 60 11.12 6.02 3.68
N PRO A 61 11.53 6.98 2.82
CA PRO A 61 12.21 6.66 1.55
C PRO A 61 13.52 5.89 1.75
N LYS A 62 14.17 6.09 2.89
CA LYS A 62 15.43 5.39 3.22
C LYS A 62 15.24 3.89 3.47
N ASP A 63 14.02 3.48 3.85
CA ASP A 63 13.64 2.09 4.14
C ASP A 63 12.90 1.43 2.97
N LYS A 64 12.84 2.12 1.81
CA LYS A 64 12.24 1.61 0.58
C LYS A 64 13.28 0.88 -0.27
N PHE A 65 12.92 -0.33 -0.72
CA PHE A 65 13.77 -1.20 -1.53
C PHE A 65 12.97 -1.91 -2.61
N PHE A 66 13.67 -2.36 -3.66
CA PHE A 66 13.13 -3.21 -4.72
C PHE A 66 13.98 -4.45 -4.88
N VAL A 67 13.36 -5.59 -5.12
CA VAL A 67 14.09 -6.81 -5.46
C VAL A 67 14.77 -6.61 -6.81
N MET A 68 16.09 -6.85 -6.87
CA MET A 68 16.82 -6.85 -8.11
C MET A 68 16.91 -8.29 -8.62
N ASP A 69 16.21 -8.55 -9.69
CA ASP A 69 16.14 -9.84 -10.38
C ASP A 69 16.30 -9.65 -11.91
N GLU A 70 16.15 -10.72 -12.67
CA GLU A 70 16.32 -10.71 -14.13
C GLU A 70 15.36 -9.76 -14.86
N VAL A 71 14.19 -9.48 -14.30
CA VAL A 71 13.19 -8.56 -14.88
C VAL A 71 13.48 -7.11 -14.48
N SER A 72 13.71 -6.88 -13.19
CA SER A 72 13.83 -5.54 -12.63
C SER A 72 15.18 -4.88 -12.91
N LYS A 73 16.25 -5.66 -13.08
CA LYS A 73 17.62 -5.14 -13.28
C LYS A 73 17.73 -4.14 -14.45
N ASP A 74 16.99 -4.37 -15.52
CA ASP A 74 17.06 -3.57 -16.74
C ASP A 74 15.89 -2.58 -16.89
N THR A 75 14.90 -2.62 -15.99
CA THR A 75 13.67 -1.83 -16.09
C THR A 75 13.50 -0.81 -14.97
N VAL A 76 14.18 -0.98 -13.85
CA VAL A 76 14.18 -0.03 -12.73
C VAL A 76 15.34 0.95 -12.89
N TRP A 77 15.05 2.23 -12.68
CA TRP A 77 16.11 3.24 -12.60
C TRP A 77 16.77 3.17 -11.20
N TRP A 78 17.80 2.37 -11.12
CA TRP A 78 18.52 2.13 -9.87
C TRP A 78 19.32 3.35 -9.41
N THR A 79 19.46 3.48 -8.09
CA THR A 79 20.40 4.46 -7.52
C THR A 79 21.85 4.12 -7.91
N SER A 80 22.61 5.11 -8.28
CA SER A 80 24.03 4.99 -8.60
C SER A 80 24.82 6.18 -8.05
N ASP A 81 26.14 6.17 -8.20
CA ASP A 81 26.95 7.32 -7.81
C ASP A 81 26.69 8.55 -8.68
N GLU A 82 26.35 8.36 -9.93
CA GLU A 82 26.01 9.39 -10.89
C GLU A 82 24.58 9.91 -10.70
N TYR A 83 23.61 9.00 -10.44
CA TYR A 83 22.19 9.34 -10.32
C TYR A 83 21.62 8.86 -8.98
N LYS A 84 21.70 9.72 -7.97
CA LYS A 84 21.15 9.42 -6.65
C LYS A 84 19.63 9.46 -6.66
N ASN A 85 19.01 8.36 -6.19
CA ASN A 85 17.57 8.24 -5.97
C ASN A 85 17.29 7.21 -4.85
N ASP A 86 16.02 6.96 -4.54
CA ASP A 86 15.61 6.03 -3.47
C ASP A 86 15.27 4.61 -3.98
N ASN A 87 15.61 4.27 -5.25
CA ASN A 87 15.40 2.91 -5.76
C ASN A 87 16.61 2.04 -5.44
N LYS A 88 16.66 1.57 -4.22
CA LYS A 88 17.74 0.72 -3.71
C LYS A 88 17.44 -0.75 -3.93
N PRO A 89 18.42 -1.56 -4.37
CA PRO A 89 18.22 -2.97 -4.57
C PRO A 89 18.28 -3.77 -3.26
N VAL A 90 17.53 -4.86 -3.21
CA VAL A 90 17.75 -6.00 -2.30
C VAL A 90 17.77 -7.30 -3.10
N THR A 91 18.34 -8.35 -2.52
CA THR A 91 18.39 -9.67 -3.15
C THR A 91 17.07 -10.43 -3.00
N GLU A 92 16.85 -11.44 -3.84
CA GLU A 92 15.73 -12.37 -3.68
C GLU A 92 15.79 -13.13 -2.34
N ALA A 93 17.00 -13.42 -1.83
CA ALA A 93 17.17 -14.03 -0.52
C ALA A 93 16.69 -13.10 0.62
N THR A 94 17.05 -11.81 0.56
CA THR A 94 16.54 -10.79 1.51
C THR A 94 15.01 -10.68 1.42
N TRP A 95 14.47 -10.64 0.20
CA TRP A 95 13.02 -10.63 -0.01
C TRP A 95 12.32 -11.82 0.65
N ALA A 96 12.84 -13.04 0.46
CA ALA A 96 12.25 -14.25 1.03
C ALA A 96 12.16 -14.17 2.56
N VAL A 97 13.21 -13.68 3.23
CA VAL A 97 13.22 -13.48 4.69
C VAL A 97 12.17 -12.46 5.13
N LEU A 98 12.07 -11.31 4.44
CA LEU A 98 11.13 -10.25 4.79
C LEU A 98 9.67 -10.66 4.51
N LYS A 99 9.42 -11.38 3.43
CA LYS A 99 8.10 -11.94 3.14
C LYS A 99 7.67 -12.98 4.18
N ASP A 100 8.58 -13.88 4.56
CA ASP A 100 8.31 -14.88 5.61
C ASP A 100 7.99 -14.19 6.94
N LEU A 101 8.72 -13.14 7.30
CA LEU A 101 8.45 -12.35 8.50
C LEU A 101 7.05 -11.70 8.45
N ALA A 102 6.66 -11.11 7.32
CA ALA A 102 5.33 -10.53 7.14
C ALA A 102 4.22 -11.59 7.23
N VAL A 103 4.41 -12.72 6.57
CA VAL A 103 3.44 -13.84 6.59
C VAL A 103 3.29 -14.42 7.98
N LYS A 104 4.41 -14.59 8.70
CA LYS A 104 4.41 -15.08 10.08
C LYS A 104 3.67 -14.11 11.01
N GLU A 105 3.92 -12.81 10.87
CA GLU A 105 3.23 -11.78 11.67
C GLU A 105 1.73 -11.78 11.43
N LEU A 106 1.29 -11.92 10.18
CA LEU A 106 -0.12 -11.90 9.81
C LEU A 106 -0.85 -13.22 10.10
N SER A 107 -0.13 -14.33 10.27
CA SER A 107 -0.74 -15.63 10.57
C SER A 107 -1.29 -15.70 12.00
N GLY A 108 -2.37 -16.46 12.19
CA GLY A 108 -2.99 -16.67 13.51
C GLY A 108 -3.75 -15.46 14.07
N LYS A 109 -4.01 -14.44 13.28
CA LYS A 109 -4.63 -13.19 13.71
C LYS A 109 -5.99 -12.93 13.07
N LYS A 110 -6.69 -11.93 13.59
CA LYS A 110 -7.79 -11.27 12.89
C LYS A 110 -7.19 -10.36 11.83
N LEU A 111 -7.68 -10.47 10.60
CA LEU A 111 -7.16 -9.76 9.44
C LEU A 111 -8.25 -8.97 8.73
N TYR A 112 -7.84 -7.86 8.13
CA TYR A 112 -8.63 -7.05 7.23
C TYR A 112 -8.06 -7.21 5.82
N VAL A 113 -8.88 -7.65 4.89
CA VAL A 113 -8.50 -7.81 3.49
C VAL A 113 -9.30 -6.84 2.65
N MET A 114 -8.59 -5.98 1.91
CA MET A 114 -9.20 -4.99 1.05
C MET A 114 -8.85 -5.26 -0.41
N ASP A 115 -9.83 -5.60 -1.20
CA ASP A 115 -9.75 -5.66 -2.66
C ASP A 115 -10.17 -4.32 -3.23
N THR A 116 -9.31 -3.72 -4.04
CA THR A 116 -9.47 -2.36 -4.54
C THR A 116 -8.95 -2.23 -5.96
N PHE A 117 -9.26 -1.11 -6.62
CA PHE A 117 -8.60 -0.75 -7.88
C PHE A 117 -7.66 0.43 -7.70
N CYS A 118 -6.50 0.35 -8.35
CA CYS A 118 -5.56 1.44 -8.49
C CYS A 118 -5.55 1.93 -9.95
N GLY A 119 -6.07 3.14 -10.18
CA GLY A 119 -6.33 3.71 -11.50
C GLY A 119 -7.81 3.64 -11.89
N ALA A 120 -8.31 4.70 -12.55
CA ALA A 120 -9.71 4.81 -12.95
C ALA A 120 -10.01 4.14 -14.30
N ASN A 121 -9.03 4.09 -15.20
CA ASN A 121 -9.21 3.50 -16.53
C ASN A 121 -9.12 1.98 -16.45
N GLU A 122 -10.20 1.29 -16.84
CA GLU A 122 -10.32 -0.16 -16.78
C GLU A 122 -9.23 -0.93 -17.55
N ASN A 123 -8.71 -0.35 -18.63
CA ASN A 123 -7.68 -0.99 -19.45
C ASN A 123 -6.27 -0.90 -18.83
N SER A 124 -6.07 -0.03 -17.83
CA SER A 124 -4.76 0.21 -17.22
C SER A 124 -4.75 0.08 -15.70
N ARG A 125 -5.93 0.02 -15.05
CA ARG A 125 -6.05 -0.15 -13.60
C ARG A 125 -5.47 -1.47 -13.12
N LEU A 126 -5.00 -1.51 -11.89
CA LEU A 126 -4.58 -2.72 -11.20
C LEU A 126 -5.63 -3.14 -10.17
N LYS A 127 -5.89 -4.43 -10.07
CA LYS A 127 -6.56 -5.08 -8.95
C LYS A 127 -5.53 -5.26 -7.83
N VAL A 128 -5.72 -4.59 -6.70
CA VAL A 128 -4.77 -4.63 -5.59
C VAL A 128 -5.44 -5.19 -4.35
N ARG A 129 -4.86 -6.25 -3.80
CA ARG A 129 -5.26 -6.84 -2.53
C ARG A 129 -4.34 -6.41 -1.42
N PHE A 130 -4.89 -5.75 -0.40
CA PHE A 130 -4.19 -5.41 0.82
C PHE A 130 -4.57 -6.39 1.92
N ILE A 131 -3.58 -6.94 2.61
CA ILE A 131 -3.76 -7.84 3.75
C ILE A 131 -3.10 -7.18 4.96
N MET A 132 -3.85 -6.92 6.01
CA MET A 132 -3.38 -6.17 7.17
C MET A 132 -4.07 -6.59 8.47
N GLU A 133 -3.44 -6.30 9.58
CA GLU A 133 -3.89 -6.65 10.94
C GLU A 133 -4.54 -5.49 11.70
N VAL A 134 -4.57 -4.27 11.12
CA VAL A 134 -5.03 -3.05 11.78
C VAL A 134 -6.23 -2.46 11.06
N ALA A 135 -7.34 -2.26 11.80
CA ALA A 135 -8.62 -1.81 11.24
C ALA A 135 -8.54 -0.43 10.57
N TRP A 136 -7.94 0.57 11.23
CA TRP A 136 -7.86 1.91 10.67
C TRP A 136 -6.97 1.99 9.42
N GLN A 137 -6.02 1.07 9.25
CA GLN A 137 -5.25 0.97 8.01
C GLN A 137 -6.13 0.46 6.87
N ALA A 138 -7.06 -0.46 7.14
CA ALA A 138 -8.06 -0.88 6.17
C ALA A 138 -9.03 0.26 5.82
N HIS A 139 -9.43 1.06 6.81
CA HIS A 139 -10.22 2.26 6.58
C HIS A 139 -9.47 3.29 5.71
N PHE A 140 -8.19 3.51 5.98
CA PHE A 140 -7.32 4.34 5.14
C PHE A 140 -7.28 3.83 3.69
N VAL A 141 -7.07 2.53 3.48
CA VAL A 141 -7.08 1.92 2.13
C VAL A 141 -8.43 2.13 1.44
N LYS A 142 -9.54 1.93 2.16
CA LYS A 142 -10.89 2.13 1.64
C LYS A 142 -11.13 3.57 1.15
N ASN A 143 -10.49 4.56 1.80
CA ASN A 143 -10.58 5.97 1.42
C ASN A 143 -9.64 6.35 0.27
N MET A 144 -8.48 5.67 0.15
CA MET A 144 -7.41 6.06 -0.78
C MET A 144 -7.48 5.39 -2.15
N PHE A 145 -8.19 4.27 -2.26
CA PHE A 145 -8.30 3.48 -3.50
C PHE A 145 -9.73 3.43 -4.01
N ILE A 146 -9.89 3.12 -5.29
CA ILE A 146 -11.21 2.94 -5.91
C ILE A 146 -11.82 1.65 -5.34
N ARG A 147 -13.00 1.80 -4.78
CA ARG A 147 -13.79 0.69 -4.20
C ARG A 147 -14.49 -0.05 -5.32
N PRO A 148 -14.35 -1.38 -5.41
CA PRO A 148 -15.17 -2.18 -6.31
C PRO A 148 -16.65 -2.05 -5.94
N THR A 149 -17.52 -2.09 -6.94
CA THR A 149 -18.95 -2.35 -6.73
C THR A 149 -19.18 -3.77 -6.23
N GLU A 150 -20.37 -4.10 -5.76
CA GLU A 150 -20.69 -5.46 -5.33
C GLU A 150 -20.52 -6.49 -6.46
N GLU A 151 -20.90 -6.11 -7.68
CA GLU A 151 -20.72 -6.94 -8.88
C GLU A 151 -19.25 -7.14 -9.24
N GLU A 152 -18.45 -6.06 -9.23
CA GLU A 152 -17.01 -6.13 -9.47
C GLU A 152 -16.31 -6.95 -8.38
N LEU A 153 -16.73 -6.84 -7.12
CA LEU A 153 -16.17 -7.62 -6.03
C LEU A 153 -16.52 -9.11 -6.16
N ALA A 154 -17.75 -9.44 -6.56
CA ALA A 154 -18.16 -10.82 -6.82
C ALA A 154 -17.34 -11.48 -7.96
N ASN A 155 -16.90 -10.67 -8.93
CA ASN A 155 -16.12 -11.09 -10.09
C ASN A 155 -14.64 -10.68 -10.01
N TYR A 156 -14.14 -10.30 -8.82
CA TYR A 156 -12.81 -9.73 -8.67
C TYR A 156 -11.69 -10.67 -9.10
N GLY A 157 -11.80 -11.95 -8.76
CA GLY A 157 -10.82 -12.98 -9.12
C GLY A 157 -9.46 -12.77 -8.42
N GLU A 158 -8.38 -13.10 -9.12
CA GLU A 158 -7.04 -12.89 -8.59
C GLU A 158 -6.61 -11.42 -8.70
N PRO A 159 -5.94 -10.89 -7.66
CA PRO A 159 -5.36 -9.55 -7.74
C PRO A 159 -4.16 -9.52 -8.68
N ASP A 160 -3.92 -8.35 -9.29
CA ASP A 160 -2.71 -8.10 -10.06
C ASP A 160 -1.50 -7.79 -9.17
N PHE A 161 -1.75 -7.33 -7.94
CA PHE A 161 -0.73 -6.98 -6.96
C PHE A 161 -1.21 -7.24 -5.53
N VAL A 162 -0.32 -7.73 -4.66
CA VAL A 162 -0.63 -8.02 -3.25
C VAL A 162 0.25 -7.22 -2.31
N VAL A 163 -0.35 -6.62 -1.30
CA VAL A 163 0.37 -5.85 -0.27
C VAL A 163 0.18 -6.53 1.09
N TYR A 164 1.28 -6.97 1.69
CA TYR A 164 1.35 -7.49 3.05
C TYR A 164 1.76 -6.36 3.99
N ASN A 165 0.82 -5.84 4.77
CA ASN A 165 1.09 -4.76 5.70
C ASN A 165 1.14 -5.29 7.13
N ALA A 166 2.33 -5.65 7.57
CA ALA A 166 2.63 -6.23 8.89
C ALA A 166 3.32 -5.18 9.78
N SER A 167 2.55 -4.18 10.21
CA SER A 167 3.07 -3.00 10.93
C SER A 167 3.77 -3.32 12.25
N LYS A 168 3.46 -4.45 12.87
CA LYS A 168 4.03 -4.88 14.17
C LYS A 168 5.33 -5.65 14.02
N ALA A 169 5.61 -6.20 12.84
CA ALA A 169 6.83 -6.97 12.60
C ALA A 169 8.05 -6.06 12.49
N LYS A 170 9.11 -6.37 13.24
CA LYS A 170 10.40 -5.69 13.19
C LYS A 170 11.46 -6.55 12.53
N VAL A 171 12.38 -5.92 11.82
CA VAL A 171 13.52 -6.59 11.19
C VAL A 171 14.74 -6.43 12.08
N ASP A 172 14.87 -7.28 13.11
CA ASP A 172 15.94 -7.14 14.13
C ASP A 172 17.35 -7.26 13.52
N ASN A 173 17.51 -8.11 12.50
CA ASN A 173 18.78 -8.33 11.81
C ASN A 173 18.94 -7.49 10.53
N TYR A 174 18.34 -6.31 10.49
CA TYR A 174 18.29 -5.45 9.31
C TYR A 174 19.69 -5.14 8.70
N ALA A 175 20.71 -4.95 9.53
CA ALA A 175 22.06 -4.65 9.08
C ALA A 175 22.68 -5.82 8.28
N GLU A 176 22.45 -7.07 8.72
CA GLU A 176 22.92 -8.27 8.03
C GLU A 176 22.21 -8.45 6.67
N LEU A 177 20.96 -7.99 6.57
CA LEU A 177 20.15 -8.02 5.35
C LEU A 177 20.44 -6.84 4.40
N GLY A 178 21.35 -5.93 4.76
CA GLY A 178 21.67 -4.76 3.97
C GLY A 178 20.59 -3.66 3.98
N LEU A 179 19.70 -3.66 4.99
CA LEU A 179 18.65 -2.69 5.14
C LEU A 179 19.12 -1.47 5.97
N ASN A 180 18.36 -0.38 5.90
CA ASN A 180 18.71 0.87 6.56
C ASN A 180 18.33 0.89 8.06
N SER A 181 17.24 0.22 8.45
CA SER A 181 16.74 0.17 9.82
C SER A 181 15.88 -1.08 10.04
N GLU A 182 15.30 -1.22 11.23
CA GLU A 182 14.33 -2.28 11.58
C GLU A 182 13.02 -2.18 10.75
N THR A 183 12.85 -1.12 9.97
CA THR A 183 11.70 -0.89 9.09
C THR A 183 12.04 -1.26 7.66
N ALA A 184 11.12 -1.90 6.97
CA ALA A 184 11.31 -2.25 5.57
C ALA A 184 10.02 -2.08 4.75
N VAL A 185 10.14 -1.42 3.60
CA VAL A 185 9.10 -1.28 2.58
C VAL A 185 9.68 -1.82 1.28
N VAL A 186 9.37 -3.06 0.96
CA VAL A 186 10.07 -3.78 -0.11
C VAL A 186 9.08 -4.25 -1.18
N PHE A 187 9.47 -4.06 -2.43
CA PHE A 187 8.69 -4.45 -3.60
C PHE A 187 9.39 -5.57 -4.36
N ASN A 188 8.64 -6.59 -4.71
CA ASN A 188 9.04 -7.57 -5.71
C ASN A 188 8.16 -7.38 -6.94
N LEU A 189 8.76 -6.87 -8.02
CA LEU A 189 8.04 -6.52 -9.25
C LEU A 189 7.67 -7.75 -10.07
N THR A 190 8.45 -8.82 -9.95
CA THR A 190 8.23 -10.09 -10.64
C THR A 190 7.10 -10.88 -10.00
N SER A 191 7.12 -11.04 -8.68
CA SER A 191 6.00 -11.69 -7.96
C SER A 191 4.78 -10.77 -7.77
N LYS A 192 4.92 -9.47 -8.08
CA LYS A 192 3.87 -8.44 -7.94
C LYS A 192 3.38 -8.32 -6.49
N GLU A 193 4.32 -8.16 -5.60
CA GLU A 193 4.07 -8.13 -4.16
C GLU A 193 4.83 -6.97 -3.49
N GLN A 194 4.26 -6.48 -2.39
CA GLN A 194 4.90 -5.54 -1.48
C GLN A 194 4.78 -6.06 -0.05
N VAL A 195 5.86 -5.96 0.72
CA VAL A 195 5.82 -6.11 2.18
C VAL A 195 6.10 -4.77 2.85
N ILE A 196 5.39 -4.48 3.93
CA ILE A 196 5.54 -3.30 4.76
C ILE A 196 5.71 -3.77 6.21
N LEU A 197 6.85 -3.49 6.82
CA LEU A 197 7.24 -3.94 8.14
C LEU A 197 7.62 -2.77 9.03
N ASN A 198 7.20 -2.80 10.30
CA ASN A 198 7.56 -1.88 11.37
C ASN A 198 7.25 -0.39 11.08
N THR A 199 6.23 -0.13 10.28
CA THR A 199 5.68 1.22 10.14
C THR A 199 4.16 1.19 10.17
N TRP A 200 3.58 2.13 10.92
CA TRP A 200 2.13 2.28 11.04
C TRP A 200 1.57 3.30 10.05
N TYR A 201 2.45 4.02 9.35
CA TYR A 201 2.05 5.07 8.43
C TYR A 201 1.36 4.51 7.18
N GLY A 202 0.05 4.66 7.09
CA GLY A 202 -0.77 4.13 6.00
C GLY A 202 -0.37 4.61 4.60
N GLY A 203 0.29 5.76 4.50
CA GLY A 203 0.78 6.31 3.24
C GLY A 203 1.81 5.46 2.51
N GLU A 204 2.46 4.49 3.17
CA GLU A 204 3.34 3.52 2.49
C GLU A 204 2.56 2.62 1.54
N MET A 205 1.34 2.18 1.90
CA MET A 205 0.47 1.41 1.01
C MET A 205 0.05 2.24 -0.22
N LYS A 206 -0.43 3.47 0.01
CA LYS A 206 -0.89 4.35 -1.09
C LYS A 206 0.25 4.71 -2.03
N LYS A 207 1.36 5.19 -1.48
CA LYS A 207 2.51 5.63 -2.28
C LYS A 207 3.31 4.47 -2.86
N GLY A 208 3.23 3.29 -2.25
CA GLY A 208 3.72 2.07 -2.84
C GLY A 208 3.05 1.79 -4.18
N MET A 209 1.72 1.78 -4.21
CA MET A 209 0.98 1.56 -5.46
C MET A 209 1.17 2.71 -6.46
N PHE A 210 1.33 3.93 -6.00
CA PHE A 210 1.72 5.04 -6.86
C PHE A 210 3.09 4.79 -7.53
N SER A 211 4.08 4.26 -6.81
CA SER A 211 5.38 3.86 -7.39
C SER A 211 5.22 2.72 -8.41
N ILE A 212 4.38 1.72 -8.12
CA ILE A 212 4.10 0.62 -9.05
C ILE A 212 3.43 1.12 -10.33
N MET A 213 2.46 2.05 -10.25
CA MET A 213 1.86 2.64 -11.45
C MET A 213 2.88 3.46 -12.26
N ASN A 214 3.76 4.22 -11.59
CA ASN A 214 4.85 4.95 -12.27
C ASN A 214 5.89 4.04 -12.91
N TYR A 215 6.01 2.80 -12.47
CA TYR A 215 6.83 1.78 -13.10
C TYR A 215 6.11 1.12 -14.29
N LEU A 216 4.87 0.68 -14.09
CA LEU A 216 4.14 -0.13 -15.08
C LEU A 216 3.62 0.68 -16.28
N LEU A 217 3.10 1.90 -16.04
CA LEU A 217 2.48 2.69 -17.11
C LEU A 217 3.47 3.07 -18.21
N PRO A 218 4.70 3.56 -17.92
CA PRO A 218 5.69 3.85 -18.95
C PRO A 218 6.09 2.60 -19.76
N LEU A 219 6.19 1.43 -19.11
CA LEU A 219 6.48 0.18 -19.82
C LEU A 219 5.36 -0.24 -20.79
N ARG A 220 4.15 0.30 -20.60
CA ARG A 220 2.99 0.12 -21.50
C ARG A 220 2.82 1.28 -22.48
N GLY A 221 3.80 2.19 -22.59
CA GLY A 221 3.75 3.37 -23.48
C GLY A 221 2.82 4.48 -22.99
N MET A 222 2.42 4.49 -21.71
CA MET A 222 1.56 5.49 -21.11
C MET A 222 2.38 6.44 -20.23
N ALA A 223 2.17 7.76 -20.40
CA ALA A 223 2.78 8.75 -19.50
C ALA A 223 2.17 8.61 -18.10
N SER A 224 3.05 8.65 -17.08
CA SER A 224 2.66 8.67 -15.67
C SER A 224 3.22 9.91 -15.01
N MET A 225 2.40 10.65 -14.26
CA MET A 225 2.86 11.83 -13.56
C MET A 225 2.08 12.07 -12.25
N HIS A 226 2.76 12.72 -11.32
CA HIS A 226 2.17 13.18 -10.08
C HIS A 226 1.46 14.52 -10.31
N CYS A 227 0.19 14.46 -10.67
CA CYS A 227 -0.60 15.63 -11.05
C CYS A 227 -2.00 15.61 -10.44
N SER A 228 -2.70 16.73 -10.55
CA SER A 228 -4.15 16.82 -10.54
C SER A 228 -4.62 17.10 -11.97
N ALA A 229 -5.85 16.77 -12.28
CA ALA A 229 -6.46 17.03 -13.59
C ALA A 229 -7.91 17.45 -13.44
N ASN A 230 -8.34 18.41 -14.26
CA ASN A 230 -9.72 18.83 -14.36
C ASN A 230 -10.16 18.72 -15.84
N VAL A 231 -11.44 18.40 -16.03
CA VAL A 231 -12.07 18.42 -17.34
C VAL A 231 -13.04 19.60 -17.39
N GLY A 232 -12.87 20.48 -18.36
CA GLY A 232 -13.73 21.63 -18.59
C GLY A 232 -15.08 21.24 -19.21
N HIS A 233 -16.00 22.20 -19.27
CA HIS A 233 -17.35 21.99 -19.82
C HIS A 233 -17.34 21.61 -21.31
N ASP A 234 -16.32 22.05 -22.04
CA ASP A 234 -16.15 21.76 -23.48
C ASP A 234 -15.35 20.45 -23.72
N GLY A 235 -15.03 19.71 -22.65
CA GLY A 235 -14.27 18.45 -22.70
C GLY A 235 -12.76 18.62 -22.79
N ASP A 236 -12.26 19.84 -22.72
CA ASP A 236 -10.84 20.15 -22.59
C ASP A 236 -10.30 19.68 -21.24
N THR A 237 -9.02 19.35 -21.17
CA THR A 237 -8.38 18.82 -19.96
C THR A 237 -7.21 19.71 -19.54
N ALA A 238 -7.26 20.20 -18.31
CA ALA A 238 -6.15 20.87 -17.64
C ALA A 238 -5.39 19.90 -16.72
N ILE A 239 -4.07 19.90 -16.81
CA ILE A 239 -3.20 19.08 -15.97
C ILE A 239 -2.32 20.00 -15.10
N PHE A 240 -2.39 19.82 -13.77
CA PHE A 240 -1.61 20.58 -12.80
C PHE A 240 -0.51 19.68 -12.24
N PHE A 241 0.75 19.91 -12.57
CA PHE A 241 1.87 19.13 -12.07
C PHE A 241 2.96 20.02 -11.49
N GLY A 242 3.79 19.43 -10.62
CA GLY A 242 4.84 20.13 -9.89
C GLY A 242 5.25 19.35 -8.64
N LEU A 243 6.19 19.91 -7.89
CA LEU A 243 6.68 19.31 -6.66
C LEU A 243 5.60 19.27 -5.56
N SER A 244 5.86 18.53 -4.47
CA SER A 244 4.98 18.52 -3.30
C SER A 244 4.85 19.93 -2.71
N GLY A 245 3.64 20.32 -2.30
CA GLY A 245 3.37 21.63 -1.69
C GLY A 245 3.27 22.83 -2.68
N THR A 246 3.28 22.59 -3.99
CA THR A 246 3.18 23.66 -5.01
C THR A 246 1.75 24.13 -5.29
N GLY A 247 0.75 23.61 -4.58
CA GLY A 247 -0.64 24.03 -4.72
C GLY A 247 -1.44 23.32 -5.81
N LYS A 248 -0.96 22.17 -6.34
CA LYS A 248 -1.70 21.40 -7.37
C LYS A 248 -3.14 21.11 -7.00
N THR A 249 -3.36 20.55 -5.81
CA THR A 249 -4.68 20.20 -5.29
C THR A 249 -5.50 21.47 -5.06
N THR A 250 -4.93 22.48 -4.44
CA THR A 250 -5.60 23.76 -4.17
C THR A 250 -6.17 24.38 -5.44
N LEU A 251 -5.37 24.45 -6.52
CA LEU A 251 -5.83 25.01 -7.79
C LEU A 251 -6.87 24.14 -8.51
N SER A 252 -6.82 22.83 -8.35
CA SER A 252 -7.71 21.90 -9.06
C SER A 252 -9.01 21.58 -8.32
N THR A 253 -9.13 21.98 -7.05
CA THR A 253 -10.30 21.69 -6.20
C THR A 253 -10.93 22.95 -5.62
N ASP A 254 -10.56 24.12 -6.11
CA ASP A 254 -11.21 25.39 -5.73
C ASP A 254 -12.65 25.37 -6.24
N PRO A 255 -13.67 25.64 -5.37
CA PRO A 255 -15.09 25.57 -5.73
C PRO A 255 -15.49 26.65 -6.74
#